data_cc4c221dd784ebdbebca9570edfd1525
#
_entry.id   cc4c221dd784ebdbebca9570edfd1525
#
_cell.length_a   1.000
_cell.length_b   1.000
_cell.length_c   1.000
_cell.angle_alpha   90.00
_cell.angle_beta   90.00
_cell.angle_gamma   90.00
#
_symmetry.space_group_name_H-M   'P 1'
#
loop_
_entity.id
_entity.type
_entity.pdbx_description
1 polymer ?
#
loop_
_entity_poly.entity_id
_entity_poly.type
_entity_poly.pdbx_seq_one_letter_code
_entity_poly.pdbx_strand_id
1 'polypeptide(L)'
;MDKNLTQKIFDQAKSLGADLVGACSIEQMAKYPNATAEIEKIDPQAKSFLIYACRMVSSSISSAEQNIRIAQFSTRLIYDELSRIGFSLMRKLDDMGFSASPIPTYLPVPMLKETKGMIAELSLRHVAYEAGLGVIGKNL
;
A
#
# COMPACT_ATOMS: atom_id res chain seq x y z
N MET A 1 18.96 -6.21 1.34
CA MET A 1 18.38 -5.07 2.12
C MET A 1 19.04 -5.05 3.49
N ASP A 2 19.49 -3.90 3.96
CA ASP A 2 20.09 -3.76 5.30
C ASP A 2 19.00 -3.98 6.36
N LYS A 3 19.17 -5.03 7.18
CA LYS A 3 18.17 -5.43 8.19
C LYS A 3 17.96 -4.34 9.25
N ASN A 4 19.00 -3.60 9.62
CA ASN A 4 18.93 -2.53 10.61
C ASN A 4 18.12 -1.34 10.09
N LEU A 5 18.35 -0.95 8.84
CA LEU A 5 17.61 0.12 8.18
C LEU A 5 16.13 -0.27 8.01
N THR A 6 15.88 -1.49 7.53
CA THR A 6 14.53 -2.02 7.38
C THR A 6 13.74 -1.97 8.67
N GLN A 7 14.35 -2.43 9.78
CA GLN A 7 13.69 -2.42 11.08
C GLN A 7 13.38 -0.98 11.55
N LYS A 8 14.32 -0.05 11.37
CA LYS A 8 14.08 1.36 11.70
C LYS A 8 12.91 1.96 10.92
N ILE A 9 12.79 1.64 9.62
CA ILE A 9 11.68 2.10 8.80
C ILE A 9 10.35 1.48 9.27
N PHE A 10 10.34 0.20 9.64
CA PHE A 10 9.16 -0.48 10.17
C PHE A 10 8.71 0.12 11.50
N ASP A 11 9.64 0.34 12.42
CA ASP A 11 9.34 0.96 13.72
C ASP A 11 8.80 2.39 13.54
N GLN A 12 9.34 3.11 12.55
CA GLN A 12 8.85 4.43 12.20
C GLN A 12 7.42 4.39 11.65
N ALA A 13 7.10 3.47 10.73
CA ALA A 13 5.76 3.32 10.20
C ALA A 13 4.74 2.98 11.31
N LYS A 14 5.11 2.07 12.20
CA LYS A 14 4.29 1.72 13.38
C LYS A 14 4.09 2.90 14.32
N SER A 15 5.13 3.69 14.57
CA SER A 15 5.03 4.90 15.41
C SER A 15 4.11 5.96 14.81
N LEU A 16 3.92 5.96 13.50
CA LEU A 16 3.02 6.84 12.77
C LEU A 16 1.57 6.33 12.72
N GLY A 17 1.30 5.11 13.17
CA GLY A 17 -0.03 4.53 13.27
C GLY A 17 -0.30 3.31 12.37
N ALA A 18 0.69 2.78 11.66
CA ALA A 18 0.52 1.55 10.92
C ALA A 18 0.41 0.33 11.84
N ASP A 19 -0.62 -0.50 11.66
CA ASP A 19 -0.79 -1.75 12.41
C ASP A 19 0.12 -2.87 11.86
N LEU A 20 0.27 -2.96 10.54
CA LEU A 20 1.14 -3.90 9.86
C LEU A 20 2.08 -3.17 8.93
N VAL A 21 3.31 -3.66 8.83
CA VAL A 21 4.34 -3.15 7.91
C VAL A 21 5.14 -4.30 7.35
N GLY A 22 5.43 -4.25 6.07
CA GLY A 22 6.25 -5.24 5.39
C GLY A 22 7.00 -4.62 4.21
N ALA A 23 7.95 -5.35 3.68
CA ALA A 23 8.68 -4.96 2.48
C ALA A 23 9.00 -6.18 1.62
N CYS A 24 9.02 -5.96 0.31
CA CYS A 24 9.52 -6.95 -0.64
C CYS A 24 10.36 -6.26 -1.72
N SER A 25 11.21 -7.04 -2.39
CA SER A 25 12.01 -6.52 -3.50
C SER A 25 11.23 -6.51 -4.80
N ILE A 26 11.70 -5.74 -5.77
CA ILE A 26 11.16 -5.76 -7.14
C ILE A 26 11.34 -7.15 -7.76
N GLU A 27 12.45 -7.82 -7.51
CA GLU A 27 12.71 -9.17 -8.04
C GLU A 27 11.68 -10.19 -7.55
N GLN A 28 11.22 -10.08 -6.30
CA GLN A 28 10.14 -10.93 -5.78
C GLN A 28 8.82 -10.68 -6.54
N MET A 29 8.59 -9.45 -7.01
CA MET A 29 7.41 -9.08 -7.76
C MET A 29 7.50 -9.42 -9.26
N ALA A 30 8.68 -9.77 -9.79
CA ALA A 30 8.88 -10.08 -11.22
C ALA A 30 8.02 -11.25 -11.72
N LYS A 31 7.59 -12.15 -10.83
CA LYS A 31 6.65 -13.25 -11.15
C LYS A 31 5.22 -12.79 -11.43
N TYR A 32 4.91 -11.50 -11.18
CA TYR A 32 3.60 -10.89 -11.41
C TYR A 32 3.67 -9.72 -12.40
N PRO A 33 4.02 -9.95 -13.67
CA PRO A 33 4.26 -8.85 -14.61
C PRO A 33 3.05 -7.92 -14.77
N ASN A 34 1.84 -8.46 -14.75
CA ASN A 34 0.62 -7.65 -14.84
C ASN A 34 0.33 -6.83 -13.56
N ALA A 35 0.95 -7.18 -12.44
CA ALA A 35 0.78 -6.48 -11.17
C ALA A 35 1.77 -5.31 -11.00
N THR A 36 2.77 -5.21 -11.86
CA THR A 36 3.87 -4.25 -11.78
C THR A 36 4.09 -3.46 -13.08
N ALA A 37 3.21 -3.61 -14.05
CA ALA A 37 3.39 -3.09 -15.42
C ALA A 37 3.63 -1.57 -15.49
N GLU A 38 3.14 -0.80 -14.52
CA GLU A 38 3.26 0.65 -14.50
C GLU A 38 4.41 1.17 -13.60
N ILE A 39 5.08 0.28 -12.85
CA ILE A 39 6.10 0.69 -11.87
C ILE A 39 7.29 1.37 -12.52
N GLU A 40 7.76 0.86 -13.64
CA GLU A 40 8.90 1.46 -14.37
C GLU A 40 8.60 2.89 -14.85
N LYS A 41 7.31 3.23 -15.06
CA LYS A 41 6.89 4.58 -15.43
C LYS A 41 6.87 5.53 -14.23
N ILE A 42 6.64 5.00 -13.02
CA ILE A 42 6.57 5.79 -11.79
C ILE A 42 7.96 6.04 -11.24
N ASP A 43 8.74 4.97 -11.07
CA ASP A 43 10.09 5.04 -10.56
C ASP A 43 10.95 3.91 -11.15
N PRO A 44 11.68 4.17 -12.25
CA PRO A 44 12.52 3.17 -12.92
C PRO A 44 13.73 2.75 -12.06
N GLN A 45 14.03 3.45 -10.98
CA GLN A 45 15.13 3.13 -10.08
C GLN A 45 14.67 2.44 -8.79
N ALA A 46 13.37 2.20 -8.64
CA ALA A 46 12.83 1.52 -7.48
C ALA A 46 13.46 0.11 -7.34
N LYS A 47 13.84 -0.25 -6.12
CA LYS A 47 14.46 -1.56 -5.80
C LYS A 47 13.60 -2.40 -4.89
N SER A 48 12.67 -1.79 -4.19
CA SER A 48 11.82 -2.46 -3.20
C SER A 48 10.52 -1.72 -3.00
N PHE A 49 9.55 -2.43 -2.47
CA PHE A 49 8.27 -1.90 -2.03
C PHE A 49 8.20 -1.94 -0.52
N LEU A 50 7.76 -0.84 0.07
CA LEU A 50 7.32 -0.77 1.46
C LEU A 50 5.80 -0.75 1.47
N ILE A 51 5.18 -1.67 2.20
CA ILE A 51 3.75 -1.74 2.36
C ILE A 51 3.37 -1.66 3.84
N TYR A 52 2.31 -0.95 4.15
CA TYR A 52 1.75 -0.84 5.48
C TYR A 52 0.23 -0.87 5.42
N ALA A 53 -0.39 -1.27 6.52
CA ALA A 53 -1.83 -1.39 6.64
C ALA A 53 -2.31 -0.83 7.96
N CYS A 54 -3.52 -0.26 7.95
CA CYS A 54 -4.25 0.18 9.13
C CYS A 54 -5.50 -0.69 9.31
N ARG A 55 -5.78 -1.05 10.55
CA ARG A 55 -6.94 -1.87 10.91
C ARG A 55 -8.23 -1.06 10.82
N MET A 56 -9.25 -1.60 10.20
CA MET A 56 -10.60 -1.05 10.27
C MET A 56 -11.20 -1.26 11.67
N VAL A 57 -11.93 -0.26 12.16
CA VAL A 57 -12.62 -0.35 13.45
C VAL A 57 -13.83 -1.27 13.32
N SER A 58 -13.95 -2.26 14.22
CA SER A 58 -15.01 -3.28 14.16
C SER A 58 -16.43 -2.70 14.10
N SER A 59 -16.69 -1.63 14.86
CA SER A 59 -17.99 -0.94 14.84
C SER A 59 -18.34 -0.37 13.47
N SER A 60 -17.35 0.06 12.68
CA SER A 60 -17.58 0.55 11.31
C SER A 60 -18.01 -0.56 10.38
N ILE A 61 -17.49 -1.77 10.57
CA ILE A 61 -17.87 -2.95 9.79
C ILE A 61 -19.28 -3.39 10.17
N SER A 62 -19.57 -3.52 11.47
CA SER A 62 -20.88 -3.94 11.98
C SER A 62 -21.99 -2.96 11.61
N SER A 63 -21.72 -1.67 11.56
CA SER A 63 -22.71 -0.65 11.18
C SER A 63 -23.04 -0.65 9.68
N ALA A 64 -22.25 -1.33 8.84
CA ALA A 64 -22.50 -1.40 7.40
C ALA A 64 -23.83 -2.08 7.05
N GLU A 65 -24.27 -3.06 7.84
CA GLU A 65 -25.56 -3.74 7.67
C GLU A 65 -26.74 -2.80 7.86
N GLN A 66 -26.61 -1.80 8.74
CA GLN A 66 -27.65 -0.86 9.09
C GLN A 66 -27.54 0.45 8.31
N ASN A 67 -26.32 0.91 8.07
CA ASN A 67 -26.04 2.16 7.38
C ASN A 67 -24.70 2.13 6.65
N ILE A 68 -24.74 1.81 5.37
CA ILE A 68 -23.56 1.74 4.49
C ILE A 68 -22.75 3.04 4.46
N ARG A 69 -23.39 4.20 4.68
CA ARG A 69 -22.70 5.50 4.67
C ARG A 69 -21.70 5.62 5.82
N ILE A 70 -21.97 5.01 6.99
CA ILE A 70 -21.05 4.99 8.11
C ILE A 70 -19.78 4.20 7.75
N ALA A 71 -19.97 3.01 7.16
CA ALA A 71 -18.86 2.19 6.71
C ALA A 71 -18.01 2.89 5.62
N GLN A 72 -18.67 3.53 4.65
CA GLN A 72 -17.97 4.30 3.60
C GLN A 72 -17.18 5.48 4.18
N PHE A 73 -17.76 6.21 5.13
CA PHE A 73 -17.08 7.31 5.79
C PHE A 73 -15.86 6.82 6.59
N SER A 74 -16.00 5.73 7.32
CA SER A 74 -14.88 5.12 8.07
C SER A 74 -13.77 4.62 7.14
N THR A 75 -14.12 4.05 5.98
CA THR A 75 -13.15 3.66 4.95
C THR A 75 -12.37 4.88 4.45
N ARG A 76 -13.04 6.00 4.21
CA ARG A 76 -12.38 7.24 3.80
C ARG A 76 -11.38 7.72 4.87
N LEU A 77 -11.75 7.72 6.13
CA LEU A 77 -10.84 8.11 7.22
C LEU A 77 -9.58 7.24 7.26
N ILE A 78 -9.71 5.94 6.98
CA ILE A 78 -8.54 5.04 6.90
C ILE A 78 -7.65 5.38 5.71
N TYR A 79 -8.21 5.72 4.54
CA TYR A 79 -7.42 6.17 3.40
C TYR A 79 -6.68 7.48 3.68
N ASP A 80 -7.32 8.42 4.39
CA ASP A 80 -6.69 9.67 4.79
C ASP A 80 -5.53 9.40 5.77
N GLU A 81 -5.71 8.47 6.72
CA GLU A 81 -4.66 8.05 7.64
C GLU A 81 -3.50 7.34 6.93
N LEU A 82 -3.78 6.42 6.01
CA LEU A 82 -2.76 5.76 5.18
C LEU A 82 -1.96 6.80 4.39
N SER A 83 -2.62 7.80 3.82
CA SER A 83 -1.97 8.87 3.06
C SER A 83 -1.07 9.72 3.96
N ARG A 84 -1.50 10.03 5.19
CA ARG A 84 -0.73 10.77 6.19
C ARG A 84 0.54 10.01 6.62
N ILE A 85 0.40 8.71 6.89
CA ILE A 85 1.53 7.84 7.22
C ILE A 85 2.52 7.80 6.06
N GLY A 86 2.04 7.58 4.83
CA GLY A 86 2.87 7.52 3.63
C GLY A 86 3.65 8.80 3.40
N PHE A 87 3.00 9.95 3.47
CA PHE A 87 3.65 11.25 3.33
C PHE A 87 4.75 11.47 4.39
N SER A 88 4.46 11.11 5.64
CA SER A 88 5.42 11.23 6.73
C SER A 88 6.64 10.31 6.56
N LEU A 89 6.41 9.08 6.06
CA LEU A 89 7.48 8.13 5.74
C LEU A 89 8.35 8.60 4.59
N MET A 90 7.74 9.11 3.51
CA MET A 90 8.49 9.65 2.36
C MET A 90 9.43 10.77 2.78
N ARG A 91 8.95 11.73 3.57
CA ARG A 91 9.80 12.82 4.08
C ARG A 91 10.98 12.30 4.89
N LYS A 92 10.76 11.30 5.74
CA LYS A 92 11.84 10.71 6.54
C LYS A 92 12.84 9.93 5.70
N LEU A 93 12.38 9.23 4.67
CA LEU A 93 13.27 8.56 3.73
C LEU A 93 14.11 9.58 2.94
N ASP A 94 13.50 10.68 2.51
CA ASP A 94 14.18 11.79 1.84
C ASP A 94 15.26 12.43 2.75
N ASP A 95 14.93 12.71 4.02
CA ASP A 95 15.90 13.19 5.03
C ASP A 95 17.08 12.22 5.24
N MET A 96 16.88 10.93 4.97
CA MET A 96 17.92 9.89 5.04
C MET A 96 18.65 9.69 3.71
N GLY A 97 18.34 10.45 2.66
CA GLY A 97 18.92 10.37 1.33
C GLY A 97 18.36 9.25 0.44
N PHE A 98 17.17 8.72 0.75
CA PHE A 98 16.47 7.73 -0.06
C PHE A 98 15.31 8.37 -0.82
N SER A 99 15.22 8.07 -2.12
CA SER A 99 14.03 8.41 -2.90
C SER A 99 12.90 7.44 -2.60
N ALA A 100 11.66 7.95 -2.50
CA ALA A 100 10.46 7.13 -2.33
C ALA A 100 9.28 7.77 -3.06
N SER A 101 8.60 6.98 -3.89
CA SER A 101 7.42 7.40 -4.63
C SER A 101 6.16 6.79 -4.04
N PRO A 102 5.10 7.58 -3.77
CA PRO A 102 3.86 7.05 -3.23
C PRO A 102 3.06 6.36 -4.32
N ILE A 103 2.41 5.25 -3.97
CA ILE A 103 1.43 4.59 -4.84
C ILE A 103 0.03 4.98 -4.36
N PRO A 104 -0.81 5.57 -5.24
CA PRO A 104 -2.18 5.91 -4.89
C PRO A 104 -2.97 4.67 -4.46
N THR A 105 -3.77 4.81 -3.42
CA THR A 105 -4.56 3.69 -2.86
C THR A 105 -6.04 3.77 -3.22
N TYR A 106 -6.49 4.88 -3.80
CA TYR A 106 -7.89 5.12 -4.18
C TYR A 106 -8.01 6.07 -5.38
N LEU A 107 -9.23 6.35 -5.78
CA LEU A 107 -9.56 7.19 -6.95
C LEU A 107 -8.81 8.54 -6.99
N PRO A 108 -8.45 9.02 -8.20
CA PRO A 108 -8.84 8.47 -9.51
C PRO A 108 -8.00 7.24 -9.91
N VAL A 109 -8.65 6.20 -10.42
CA VAL A 109 -8.00 5.01 -10.96
C VAL A 109 -8.02 5.09 -12.49
N PRO A 110 -6.87 4.91 -13.18
CA PRO A 110 -6.85 4.85 -14.62
C PRO A 110 -7.74 3.72 -15.16
N MET A 111 -8.42 3.99 -16.26
CA MET A 111 -9.23 2.99 -16.96
C MET A 111 -8.57 2.62 -18.30
N LEU A 112 -8.45 1.35 -18.55
CA LEU A 112 -8.06 0.85 -19.89
C LEU A 112 -9.19 1.09 -20.88
N LYS A 113 -8.87 1.75 -22.01
CA LYS A 113 -9.84 1.99 -23.08
C LYS A 113 -10.34 0.68 -23.70
N GLU A 114 -9.44 -0.31 -23.83
CA GLU A 114 -9.66 -1.58 -24.51
C GLU A 114 -10.61 -2.49 -23.73
N THR A 115 -10.44 -2.58 -22.43
CA THR A 115 -11.21 -3.52 -21.59
C THR A 115 -12.27 -2.84 -20.74
N LYS A 116 -12.27 -1.51 -20.69
CA LYS A 116 -13.05 -0.69 -19.72
C LYS A 116 -12.81 -1.11 -18.25
N GLY A 117 -11.69 -1.77 -18.02
CA GLY A 117 -11.27 -2.20 -16.68
C GLY A 117 -10.47 -1.14 -15.96
N MET A 118 -10.58 -1.08 -14.65
CA MET A 118 -9.73 -0.26 -13.81
C MET A 118 -8.34 -0.90 -13.72
N ILE A 119 -7.28 -0.10 -13.92
CA ILE A 119 -5.90 -0.50 -13.68
C ILE A 119 -5.38 0.28 -12.48
N ALA A 120 -4.73 -0.42 -11.57
CA ALA A 120 -3.88 0.20 -10.56
C ALA A 120 -2.43 0.15 -11.04
N GLU A 121 -1.64 1.13 -10.66
CA GLU A 121 -0.20 1.22 -10.95
C GLU A 121 0.57 0.03 -10.38
N LEU A 122 0.08 -0.51 -9.27
CA LEU A 122 0.66 -1.65 -8.57
C LEU A 122 -0.44 -2.47 -7.88
N SER A 123 -0.33 -3.79 -7.94
CA SER A 123 -1.22 -4.65 -7.14
C SER A 123 -0.74 -4.74 -5.69
N LEU A 124 -1.34 -3.94 -4.81
CA LEU A 124 -1.02 -3.92 -3.38
C LEU A 124 -1.21 -5.28 -2.70
N ARG A 125 -2.12 -6.12 -3.20
CA ARG A 125 -2.35 -7.48 -2.67
C ARG A 125 -1.14 -8.39 -2.90
N HIS A 126 -0.55 -8.35 -4.08
CA HIS A 126 0.65 -9.13 -4.38
C HIS A 126 1.85 -8.62 -3.57
N VAL A 127 2.01 -7.30 -3.44
CA VAL A 127 3.06 -6.72 -2.58
C VAL A 127 2.89 -7.15 -1.13
N ALA A 128 1.66 -7.13 -0.59
CA ALA A 128 1.39 -7.56 0.78
C ALA A 128 1.68 -9.06 0.98
N TYR A 129 1.34 -9.91 0.01
CA TYR A 129 1.64 -11.34 0.02
C TYR A 129 3.16 -11.58 0.03
N GLU A 130 3.90 -10.96 -0.90
CA GLU A 130 5.36 -11.10 -0.99
C GLU A 130 6.10 -10.51 0.23
N ALA A 131 5.53 -9.48 0.85
CA ALA A 131 6.02 -8.91 2.09
C ALA A 131 5.68 -9.75 3.34
N GLY A 132 4.97 -10.87 3.18
CA GLY A 132 4.61 -11.78 4.27
C GLY A 132 3.51 -11.27 5.21
N LEU A 133 2.69 -10.30 4.77
CA LEU A 133 1.62 -9.71 5.59
C LEU A 133 0.34 -10.55 5.62
N GLY A 134 0.21 -11.53 4.74
CA GLY A 134 -0.97 -12.37 4.67
C GLY A 134 -0.96 -13.31 3.48
N VAL A 135 -2.11 -13.93 3.21
CA VAL A 135 -2.32 -14.84 2.07
C VAL A 135 -3.46 -14.33 1.20
N ILE A 136 -3.37 -14.61 -0.10
CA ILE A 136 -4.42 -14.27 -1.05
C ILE A 136 -5.45 -15.41 -1.05
N GLY A 137 -6.68 -15.10 -0.63
CA GLY A 137 -7.79 -16.05 -0.60
C GLY A 137 -8.58 -16.09 -1.93
N LYS A 138 -9.62 -16.94 -1.97
CA LYS A 138 -10.51 -17.06 -3.13
C LYS A 138 -11.28 -15.78 -3.46
N ASN A 139 -11.52 -14.93 -2.48
CA ASN A 139 -12.32 -13.71 -2.64
C ASN A 139 -11.48 -12.47 -2.98
N LEU A 140 -10.20 -12.67 -3.22
CA LEU A 140 -9.23 -11.62 -3.61
C LEU A 140 -9.35 -10.33 -2.80
#